data_5702760e6ea0f1bfeebb2f1688a2d53c
#
_entry.id   5702760e6ea0f1bfeebb2f1688a2d53c
#
_cell.length_a   1.000
_cell.length_b   1.000
_cell.length_c   1.000
_cell.angle_alpha   90.00
_cell.angle_beta   90.00
_cell.angle_gamma   90.00
#
_symmetry.space_group_name_H-M   'P 1'
#
loop_
_entity.id
_entity.type
_entity.pdbx_description
1 polymer ?
#
loop_
_entity_poly.entity_id
_entity_poly.type
_entity_poly.pdbx_seq_one_letter_code
_entity_poly.pdbx_strand_id
1 'polypeptide(L)'
;MLLLSKEFSMIYQFKKHIPVIHKSSFVHKTASVIGNVEIGKNVYIGPGAAIRGDWGKIIIEDGCNVQENCTIHMFPGTTVILENSAHIGHGAI
;
A
#
# COMPACT_ATOMS: atom_id res chain seq x y z
N MET A 1 11.37 -0.68 10.70
CA MET A 1 10.35 0.23 10.36
C MET A 1 10.83 1.25 9.37
N LEU A 2 10.21 1.32 8.28
CA LEU A 2 10.80 2.00 7.16
C LEU A 2 10.02 3.20 6.65
N LEU A 3 9.05 3.65 7.43
CA LEU A 3 8.21 4.74 7.00
C LEU A 3 8.98 6.00 6.66
N LEU A 4 10.02 6.27 7.45
CA LEU A 4 10.75 7.53 7.28
C LEU A 4 11.44 7.63 5.94
N SER A 5 11.72 6.49 5.29
CA SER A 5 12.34 6.54 3.98
C SER A 5 11.38 7.03 2.90
N LYS A 6 10.09 7.13 3.21
CA LYS A 6 9.05 7.57 2.30
C LYS A 6 8.47 8.91 2.73
N GLU A 7 9.33 9.82 3.17
CA GLU A 7 8.88 11.06 3.79
C GLU A 7 7.97 11.91 2.92
N PHE A 8 8.05 11.78 1.59
CA PHE A 8 7.21 12.57 0.70
C PHE A 8 5.89 11.90 0.37
N SER A 9 5.69 10.67 0.84
CA SER A 9 4.43 9.95 0.67
C SER A 9 3.51 10.21 1.85
N MET A 10 2.20 10.07 1.62
CA MET A 10 1.21 10.21 2.69
C MET A 10 1.01 8.86 3.36
N ILE A 11 1.84 8.58 4.36
CA ILE A 11 1.82 7.32 5.07
C ILE A 11 1.30 7.57 6.48
N TYR A 12 0.18 6.92 6.82
CA TYR A 12 -0.55 7.22 8.04
C TYR A 12 -0.73 5.99 8.91
N GLN A 13 -0.55 6.19 10.21
CA GLN A 13 -0.95 5.22 11.21
C GLN A 13 -2.47 5.25 11.35
N PHE A 14 -3.07 4.07 11.51
CA PHE A 14 -4.48 3.96 11.87
C PHE A 14 -4.58 3.09 13.11
N LYS A 15 -5.13 3.66 14.20
CA LYS A 15 -5.13 3.02 15.51
C LYS A 15 -3.69 2.69 15.87
N LYS A 16 -3.36 1.43 16.14
CA LYS A 16 -1.99 1.05 16.46
C LYS A 16 -1.24 0.43 15.29
N HIS A 17 -1.82 0.48 14.09
CA HIS A 17 -1.20 -0.10 12.90
C HIS A 17 -0.47 0.95 12.10
N ILE A 18 0.79 0.72 11.85
CA ILE A 18 1.65 1.57 11.03
C ILE A 18 2.05 0.74 9.83
N PRO A 19 1.90 1.28 8.61
CA PRO A 19 2.32 0.54 7.42
C PRO A 19 3.79 0.14 7.48
N VAL A 20 4.08 -1.08 7.00
CA VAL A 20 5.45 -1.59 6.89
C VAL A 20 5.76 -1.70 5.42
N ILE A 21 6.76 -0.95 4.95
CA ILE A 21 7.09 -0.85 3.54
C ILE A 21 8.57 -1.19 3.38
N HIS A 22 8.87 -2.19 2.52
CA HIS A 22 10.26 -2.52 2.26
C HIS A 22 10.95 -1.35 1.56
N LYS A 23 12.19 -1.10 1.93
CA LYS A 23 12.93 0.06 1.43
C LYS A 23 13.14 0.07 -0.08
N SER A 24 13.11 -1.09 -0.72
CA SER A 24 13.27 -1.19 -2.17
C SER A 24 12.03 -0.79 -2.95
N SER A 25 10.90 -0.64 -2.27
CA SER A 25 9.65 -0.31 -2.94
C SER A 25 9.49 1.18 -3.10
N PHE A 26 8.80 1.57 -4.16
CA PHE A 26 8.53 2.97 -4.46
C PHE A 26 7.06 3.29 -4.17
N VAL A 27 6.83 4.29 -3.35
CA VAL A 27 5.48 4.82 -3.10
C VAL A 27 5.48 6.27 -3.57
N HIS A 28 4.68 6.57 -4.59
CA HIS A 28 4.64 7.93 -5.12
C HIS A 28 4.21 8.91 -4.02
N LYS A 29 4.77 10.10 -4.04
CA LYS A 29 4.53 11.08 -2.97
C LYS A 29 3.06 11.47 -2.82
N THR A 30 2.24 11.29 -3.86
CA THR A 30 0.80 11.57 -3.78
C THR A 30 -0.04 10.34 -3.46
N ALA A 31 0.58 9.16 -3.31
CA ALA A 31 -0.14 7.97 -2.88
C ALA A 31 -0.33 8.01 -1.37
N SER A 32 -1.43 7.40 -0.91
CA SER A 32 -1.73 7.29 0.52
C SER A 32 -1.63 5.83 0.94
N VAL A 33 -0.95 5.56 2.04
CA VAL A 33 -0.86 4.22 2.63
C VAL A 33 -1.25 4.35 4.08
N ILE A 34 -2.31 3.68 4.48
CA ILE A 34 -2.93 3.89 5.78
C ILE A 34 -3.05 2.56 6.52
N GLY A 35 -2.55 2.53 7.75
CA GLY A 35 -2.88 1.49 8.70
C GLY A 35 -2.19 0.17 8.49
N ASN A 36 -2.96 -0.92 8.57
CA ASN A 36 -2.43 -2.28 8.60
C ASN A 36 -2.09 -2.78 7.20
N VAL A 37 -0.95 -2.31 6.67
CA VAL A 37 -0.50 -2.59 5.33
C VAL A 37 0.95 -3.09 5.39
N GLU A 38 1.23 -4.19 4.67
CA GLU A 38 2.59 -4.70 4.49
C GLU A 38 2.90 -4.68 2.99
N ILE A 39 3.96 -3.99 2.62
CA ILE A 39 4.40 -3.88 1.24
C ILE A 39 5.79 -4.52 1.13
N GLY A 40 5.89 -5.54 0.29
CA GLY A 40 7.12 -6.30 0.10
C GLY A 40 8.15 -5.57 -0.75
N LYS A 41 9.02 -6.35 -1.40
CA LYS A 41 10.17 -5.83 -2.13
C LYS A 41 9.77 -5.42 -3.55
N ASN A 42 10.39 -4.38 -4.06
CA ASN A 42 10.29 -3.98 -5.47
C ASN A 42 8.84 -3.77 -5.91
N VAL A 43 8.03 -3.20 -5.04
CA VAL A 43 6.64 -2.86 -5.33
C VAL A 43 6.58 -1.41 -5.80
N TYR A 44 5.71 -1.16 -6.78
CA TYR A 44 5.44 0.19 -7.25
C TYR A 44 4.03 0.61 -6.87
N ILE A 45 3.90 1.73 -6.18
CA ILE A 45 2.61 2.33 -5.85
C ILE A 45 2.55 3.69 -6.54
N GLY A 46 1.65 3.83 -7.51
CA GLY A 46 1.60 4.99 -8.38
C GLY A 46 0.92 6.20 -7.78
N PRO A 47 0.96 7.33 -8.50
CA PRO A 47 0.39 8.58 -8.00
C PRO A 47 -1.10 8.48 -7.76
N GLY A 48 -1.55 9.06 -6.66
CA GLY A 48 -2.96 9.10 -6.31
C GLY A 48 -3.55 7.78 -5.84
N ALA A 49 -2.76 6.70 -5.78
CA ALA A 49 -3.27 5.43 -5.27
C ALA A 49 -3.54 5.52 -3.77
N ALA A 50 -4.58 4.84 -3.31
CA ALA A 50 -4.95 4.80 -1.91
C ALA A 50 -4.97 3.35 -1.44
N ILE A 51 -4.10 3.01 -0.51
CA ILE A 51 -3.99 1.69 0.09
C ILE A 51 -4.49 1.82 1.52
N ARG A 52 -5.70 1.33 1.76
CA ARG A 52 -6.39 1.58 3.02
C ARG A 52 -6.53 0.32 3.86
N GLY A 53 -5.58 0.11 4.76
CA GLY A 53 -5.64 -0.98 5.75
C GLY A 53 -6.30 -0.51 7.04
N ASP A 54 -7.36 0.26 6.96
CA ASP A 54 -8.00 0.84 8.12
C ASP A 54 -9.07 -0.07 8.72
N TRP A 55 -9.69 -0.92 7.93
CA TRP A 55 -10.74 -1.85 8.40
C TRP A 55 -10.29 -3.29 8.42
N GLY A 56 -9.18 -3.61 7.81
CA GLY A 56 -8.61 -4.93 7.75
C GLY A 56 -7.15 -4.83 7.38
N LYS A 57 -6.58 -5.93 6.89
CA LYS A 57 -5.16 -6.00 6.56
C LYS A 57 -4.97 -6.07 5.05
N ILE A 58 -3.94 -5.41 4.56
CA ILE A 58 -3.51 -5.49 3.16
C ILE A 58 -2.07 -5.98 3.13
N ILE A 59 -1.83 -7.02 2.33
CA ILE A 59 -0.50 -7.55 2.08
C ILE A 59 -0.25 -7.42 0.58
N ILE A 60 0.78 -6.68 0.22
CA ILE A 60 1.21 -6.53 -1.17
C ILE A 60 2.56 -7.20 -1.28
N GLU A 61 2.57 -8.35 -1.98
CA GLU A 61 3.77 -9.17 -2.09
C GLU A 61 4.74 -8.58 -3.11
N ASP A 62 5.91 -9.21 -3.20
CA ASP A 62 7.03 -8.67 -3.96
C ASP A 62 6.69 -8.47 -5.44
N GLY A 63 7.20 -7.40 -6.02
CA GLY A 63 7.09 -7.13 -7.44
C GLY A 63 5.73 -6.65 -7.91
N CYS A 64 4.80 -6.40 -7.02
CA CYS A 64 3.48 -5.92 -7.40
C CYS A 64 3.53 -4.48 -7.93
N ASN A 65 2.52 -4.14 -8.71
CA ASN A 65 2.40 -2.84 -9.33
C ASN A 65 0.97 -2.33 -9.14
N VAL A 66 0.82 -1.25 -8.40
CA VAL A 66 -0.47 -0.60 -8.19
C VAL A 66 -0.42 0.72 -8.95
N GLN A 67 -1.21 0.80 -10.02
CA GLN A 67 -1.16 1.94 -10.92
C GLN A 67 -1.81 3.17 -10.31
N GLU A 68 -1.79 4.28 -11.06
CA GLU A 68 -2.31 5.54 -10.54
C GLU A 68 -3.80 5.48 -10.24
N ASN A 69 -4.20 6.21 -9.21
CA ASN A 69 -5.59 6.39 -8.78
C ASN A 69 -6.32 5.10 -8.44
N CYS A 70 -5.59 4.04 -8.12
CA CYS A 70 -6.21 2.81 -7.62
C CYS A 70 -6.58 2.97 -6.16
N THR A 71 -7.63 2.27 -5.75
CA THR A 71 -8.05 2.22 -4.36
C THR A 71 -8.14 0.78 -3.91
N ILE A 72 -7.46 0.43 -2.83
CA ILE A 72 -7.52 -0.91 -2.23
C ILE A 72 -8.04 -0.76 -0.82
N HIS A 73 -9.18 -1.40 -0.54
CA HIS A 73 -9.72 -1.47 0.80
C HIS A 73 -10.58 -2.72 0.92
N MET A 74 -11.18 -2.95 2.08
CA MET A 74 -11.89 -4.21 2.32
C MET A 74 -12.97 -4.05 3.38
N PHE A 75 -13.78 -5.09 3.54
CA PHE A 75 -14.71 -5.19 4.67
C PHE A 75 -13.95 -5.38 5.97
N PRO A 76 -14.52 -4.94 7.10
CA PRO A 76 -13.88 -5.12 8.40
C PRO A 76 -13.51 -6.57 8.66
N GLY A 77 -12.32 -6.78 9.22
CA GLY A 77 -11.86 -8.10 9.63
C GLY A 77 -11.38 -9.00 8.52
N THR A 78 -11.31 -8.51 7.29
CA THR A 78 -10.82 -9.31 6.16
C THR A 78 -9.39 -8.92 5.79
N THR A 79 -8.76 -9.74 4.95
CA THR A 79 -7.41 -9.50 4.46
C THR A 79 -7.41 -9.51 2.95
N VAL A 80 -6.80 -8.50 2.34
CA VAL A 80 -6.56 -8.45 0.90
C VAL A 80 -5.10 -8.79 0.66
N ILE A 81 -4.85 -9.72 -0.26
CA ILE A 81 -3.49 -10.11 -0.62
C ILE A 81 -3.32 -9.91 -2.12
N LEU A 82 -2.34 -9.10 -2.49
CA LEU A 82 -1.86 -9.01 -3.86
C LEU A 82 -0.64 -9.91 -3.94
N GLU A 83 -0.79 -11.03 -4.67
CA GLU A 83 0.29 -12.01 -4.76
C GLU A 83 1.40 -11.51 -5.67
N ASN A 84 2.55 -12.16 -5.59
CA ASN A 84 3.76 -11.72 -6.28
C ASN A 84 3.49 -11.27 -7.72
N SER A 85 4.01 -10.12 -8.06
CA SER A 85 3.95 -9.54 -9.41
C SER A 85 2.54 -9.24 -9.91
N ALA A 86 1.57 -9.08 -9.00
CA ALA A 86 0.23 -8.67 -9.40
C ALA A 86 0.25 -7.23 -9.91
N HIS A 87 -0.61 -6.95 -10.89
CA HIS A 87 -0.76 -5.62 -11.46
C HIS A 87 -2.20 -5.16 -11.29
N ILE A 88 -2.37 -4.01 -10.65
CA ILE A 88 -3.69 -3.41 -10.49
C ILE A 88 -3.76 -2.23 -11.46
N GLY A 89 -4.70 -2.30 -12.40
CA GLY A 89 -4.78 -1.32 -13.46
C GLY A 89 -5.23 0.06 -13.00
N HIS A 90 -5.07 1.04 -13.91
CA HIS A 90 -5.36 2.44 -13.59
C HIS A 90 -6.79 2.65 -13.11
N GLY A 91 -6.96 3.36 -12.00
CA GLY A 91 -8.27 3.70 -11.47
C GLY A 91 -9.08 2.54 -10.91
N ALA A 92 -8.50 1.35 -10.75
CA ALA A 92 -9.22 0.21 -10.20
C ALA A 92 -9.53 0.42 -8.72
N ILE A 93 -10.61 -0.20 -8.28
CA ILE A 93 -11.05 -0.15 -6.90
C ILE A 93 -11.21 -1.57 -6.38
#